data_645b8abc216298cef44335ed82e5a622
#
_entry.id   645b8abc216298cef44335ed82e5a622
#
_cell.length_a   1.000
_cell.length_b   1.000
_cell.length_c   1.000
_cell.angle_alpha   90.00
_cell.angle_beta   90.00
_cell.angle_gamma   90.00
#
_symmetry.space_group_name_H-M   'P 1'
#
loop_
_entity.id
_entity.type
_entity.pdbx_description
1 polymer ?
#
loop_
_entity_poly.entity_id
_entity_poly.type
_entity_poly.pdbx_seq_one_letter_code
_entity_poly.pdbx_strand_id
1 'polypeptide(L)'
;VWLERYVSNWAQCDDLCIKPLYVYLQRRPQLLERIHDWGTLPGPWCRRASNVALIKFVGRSPDVDQALVFANCERLLGDADPYVQKGVGWMLKVLSQYELQAVHDFLHRHLARIKRSTLRYAIEKMPRDVQRSFTQAGA
;
A
#
# COMPACT_ATOMS: atom_id res chain seq x y z
N VAL A 1 11.96 -10.36 -13.77
CA VAL A 1 12.33 -9.15 -13.05
C VAL A 1 13.16 -9.50 -11.84
N TRP A 2 14.02 -8.59 -11.42
CA TRP A 2 14.99 -8.81 -10.34
C TRP A 2 14.35 -9.22 -9.02
N LEU A 3 13.26 -8.56 -8.64
CA LEU A 3 12.52 -8.87 -7.41
C LEU A 3 12.00 -10.32 -7.38
N GLU A 4 11.48 -10.81 -8.50
CA GLU A 4 10.97 -12.17 -8.60
C GLU A 4 12.09 -13.20 -8.47
N ARG A 5 13.28 -12.85 -8.93
CA ARG A 5 14.40 -13.77 -9.02
C ARG A 5 15.20 -13.87 -7.71
N TYR A 6 15.38 -12.75 -6.99
CA TYR A 6 16.32 -12.68 -5.87
C TYR A 6 15.66 -12.43 -4.52
N VAL A 7 14.40 -12.01 -4.49
CA VAL A 7 13.68 -11.77 -3.24
C VAL A 7 12.84 -12.97 -2.89
N SER A 8 13.05 -13.55 -1.71
CA SER A 8 12.35 -14.75 -1.27
C SER A 8 11.57 -14.56 0.04
N ASN A 9 11.64 -13.37 0.66
CA ASN A 9 10.87 -13.09 1.87
C ASN A 9 10.57 -11.58 2.00
N TRP A 10 9.64 -11.27 2.93
CA TRP A 10 9.18 -9.89 3.12
C TRP A 10 10.30 -8.96 3.62
N ALA A 11 11.21 -9.47 4.45
CA ALA A 11 12.31 -8.66 4.98
C ALA A 11 13.26 -8.21 3.86
N GLN A 12 13.58 -9.11 2.94
CA GLN A 12 14.41 -8.77 1.76
C GLN A 12 13.70 -7.77 0.86
N CYS A 13 12.39 -7.98 0.63
CA CYS A 13 11.58 -7.07 -0.18
C CYS A 13 11.58 -5.67 0.43
N ASP A 14 11.32 -5.56 1.73
CA ASP A 14 11.22 -4.28 2.42
C ASP A 14 12.59 -3.57 2.46
N ASP A 15 13.66 -4.30 2.75
CA ASP A 15 15.01 -3.73 2.74
C ASP A 15 15.38 -3.16 1.39
N LEU A 16 15.07 -3.88 0.30
CA LEU A 16 15.32 -3.40 -1.04
C LEU A 16 14.52 -2.13 -1.34
N CYS A 17 13.22 -2.12 -0.99
CA CYS A 17 12.33 -1.00 -1.27
C CYS A 17 12.70 0.25 -0.47
N ILE A 18 13.09 0.06 0.81
CA ILE A 18 13.31 1.19 1.73
C ILE A 18 14.70 1.79 1.56
N LYS A 19 15.68 1.01 1.17
CA LYS A 19 17.08 1.48 1.06
C LYS A 19 17.50 1.76 -0.38
N PRO A 20 18.00 0.79 -1.16
CA PRO A 20 18.56 1.10 -2.49
C PRO A 20 17.50 1.58 -3.50
N LEU A 21 16.33 0.97 -3.51
CA LEU A 21 15.29 1.36 -4.46
C LEU A 21 14.76 2.76 -4.15
N TYR A 22 14.60 3.10 -2.88
CA TYR A 22 14.20 4.43 -2.47
C TYR A 22 15.17 5.50 -2.99
N VAL A 23 16.48 5.29 -2.80
CA VAL A 23 17.51 6.22 -3.29
C VAL A 23 17.47 6.33 -4.81
N TYR A 24 17.33 5.20 -5.50
CA TYR A 24 17.24 5.15 -6.94
C TYR A 24 16.04 5.95 -7.46
N LEU A 25 14.88 5.75 -6.86
CA LEU A 25 13.64 6.43 -7.26
C LEU A 25 13.65 7.91 -6.90
N GLN A 26 14.31 8.32 -5.80
CA GLN A 26 14.48 9.73 -5.47
C GLN A 26 15.18 10.49 -6.60
N ARG A 27 16.15 9.86 -7.24
CA ARG A 27 16.92 10.46 -8.32
C ARG A 27 16.23 10.36 -9.68
N ARG A 28 15.19 9.52 -9.77
CA ARG A 28 14.45 9.26 -11.02
C ARG A 28 12.96 9.25 -10.75
N PRO A 29 12.39 10.40 -10.36
CA PRO A 29 10.97 10.47 -9.96
C PRO A 29 10.01 10.10 -11.09
N GLN A 30 10.44 10.22 -12.34
CA GLN A 30 9.63 9.81 -13.49
C GLN A 30 9.34 8.30 -13.50
N LEU A 31 10.08 7.50 -12.73
CA LEU A 31 9.87 6.04 -12.64
C LEU A 31 8.87 5.65 -11.57
N LEU A 32 8.46 6.58 -10.70
CA LEU A 32 7.50 6.29 -9.63
C LEU A 32 6.17 5.76 -10.18
N GLU A 33 5.71 6.29 -11.29
CA GLU A 33 4.48 5.85 -11.93
C GLU A 33 4.53 4.38 -12.35
N ARG A 34 5.70 3.88 -12.75
CA ARG A 34 5.87 2.49 -13.18
C ARG A 34 5.79 1.48 -12.04
N ILE A 35 6.02 1.91 -10.81
CA ILE A 35 5.95 1.02 -9.65
C ILE A 35 4.54 0.43 -9.50
N HIS A 36 3.51 1.16 -9.88
CA HIS A 36 2.12 0.68 -9.82
C HIS A 36 1.91 -0.58 -10.67
N ASP A 37 2.63 -0.72 -11.77
CA ASP A 37 2.51 -1.87 -12.67
C ASP A 37 2.97 -3.17 -11.99
N TRP A 38 3.80 -3.08 -10.98
CA TRP A 38 4.24 -4.26 -10.22
C TRP A 38 3.09 -4.93 -9.47
N GLY A 39 2.00 -4.23 -9.23
CA GLY A 39 0.79 -4.80 -8.62
C GLY A 39 0.09 -5.84 -9.50
N THR A 40 0.43 -5.91 -10.78
CA THR A 40 -0.15 -6.88 -11.71
C THR A 40 0.74 -8.10 -11.97
N LEU A 41 1.95 -8.11 -11.39
CA LEU A 41 2.91 -9.18 -11.64
C LEU A 41 2.58 -10.44 -10.82
N PRO A 42 2.97 -11.62 -11.31
CA PRO A 42 2.66 -12.88 -10.63
C PRO A 42 3.40 -13.08 -9.31
N GLY A 43 4.57 -12.47 -9.15
CA GLY A 43 5.35 -12.60 -7.92
C GLY A 43 4.78 -11.80 -6.76
N PRO A 44 4.53 -12.42 -5.57
CA PRO A 44 3.95 -11.70 -4.45
C PRO A 44 4.84 -10.57 -3.94
N TRP A 45 6.16 -10.70 -4.05
CA TRP A 45 7.09 -9.65 -3.61
C TRP A 45 6.99 -8.42 -4.49
N CYS A 46 6.74 -8.60 -5.80
CA CYS A 46 6.50 -7.47 -6.71
C CYS A 46 5.19 -6.78 -6.36
N ARG A 47 4.14 -7.53 -6.07
CA ARG A 47 2.85 -6.97 -5.67
C ARG A 47 2.95 -6.22 -4.33
N ARG A 48 3.69 -6.77 -3.36
CA ARG A 48 3.98 -6.06 -2.12
C ARG A 48 4.80 -4.79 -2.38
N ALA A 49 5.85 -4.89 -3.16
CA ALA A 49 6.73 -3.76 -3.48
C ALA A 49 6.00 -2.63 -4.21
N SER A 50 4.93 -2.93 -4.95
CA SER A 50 4.14 -1.90 -5.62
C SER A 50 3.58 -0.87 -4.65
N ASN A 51 3.37 -1.25 -3.38
CA ASN A 51 3.00 -0.35 -2.30
C ASN A 51 4.21 0.09 -1.47
N VAL A 52 4.99 -0.87 -0.97
CA VAL A 52 6.07 -0.59 -0.01
C VAL A 52 7.13 0.34 -0.60
N ALA A 53 7.44 0.22 -1.88
CA ALA A 53 8.41 1.10 -2.54
C ALA A 53 7.97 2.57 -2.60
N LEU A 54 6.67 2.84 -2.49
CA LEU A 54 6.12 4.20 -2.57
C LEU A 54 5.81 4.81 -1.21
N ILE A 55 5.91 4.06 -0.12
CA ILE A 55 5.48 4.53 1.21
C ILE A 55 6.16 5.83 1.63
N LYS A 56 7.45 5.97 1.36
CA LYS A 56 8.18 7.18 1.72
C LYS A 56 7.92 8.37 0.80
N PHE A 57 7.31 8.14 -0.35
CA PHE A 57 7.01 9.18 -1.32
C PHE A 57 5.58 9.72 -1.18
N VAL A 58 4.66 8.88 -0.76
CA VAL A 58 3.25 9.22 -0.62
C VAL A 58 3.08 10.39 0.35
N GLY A 59 2.30 11.39 -0.07
CA GLY A 59 2.05 12.59 0.71
C GLY A 59 3.20 13.59 0.73
N ARG A 60 4.35 13.24 0.17
CA ARG A 60 5.55 14.09 0.17
C ARG A 60 6.02 14.47 -1.22
N SER A 61 5.87 13.58 -2.19
CA SER A 61 6.31 13.80 -3.56
C SER A 61 5.12 14.15 -4.46
N PRO A 62 5.21 15.25 -5.24
CA PRO A 62 4.18 15.57 -6.23
C PRO A 62 4.17 14.60 -7.42
N ASP A 63 5.21 13.79 -7.55
CA ASP A 63 5.34 12.83 -8.65
C ASP A 63 4.57 11.53 -8.39
N VAL A 64 4.02 11.33 -7.18
CA VAL A 64 3.16 10.19 -6.87
C VAL A 64 1.71 10.58 -7.12
N ASP A 65 1.07 9.89 -8.06
CA ASP A 65 -0.34 10.05 -8.33
C ASP A 65 -1.15 9.22 -7.32
N GLN A 66 -1.81 9.89 -6.39
CA GLN A 66 -2.59 9.22 -5.36
C GLN A 66 -3.74 8.37 -5.93
N ALA A 67 -4.33 8.79 -7.06
CA ALA A 67 -5.36 8.01 -7.72
C ALA A 67 -4.83 6.63 -8.14
N LEU A 68 -3.59 6.57 -8.62
CA LEU A 68 -2.96 5.31 -8.98
C LEU A 68 -2.64 4.45 -7.73
N VAL A 69 -2.27 5.09 -6.62
CA VAL A 69 -2.04 4.38 -5.35
C VAL A 69 -3.34 3.72 -4.88
N PHE A 70 -4.46 4.45 -4.88
CA PHE A 70 -5.75 3.90 -4.50
C PHE A 70 -6.20 2.79 -5.46
N ALA A 71 -6.01 2.97 -6.76
CA ALA A 71 -6.36 1.96 -7.76
C ALA A 71 -5.56 0.67 -7.55
N ASN A 72 -4.28 0.78 -7.22
CA ASN A 72 -3.45 -0.39 -6.94
C ASN A 72 -3.88 -1.08 -5.64
N CYS A 73 -4.19 -0.32 -4.59
CA CYS A 73 -4.73 -0.89 -3.35
C CYS A 73 -6.05 -1.62 -3.59
N GLU A 74 -6.95 -1.04 -4.38
CA GLU A 74 -8.22 -1.67 -4.75
C GLU A 74 -7.97 -3.00 -5.47
N ARG A 75 -7.07 -3.01 -6.44
CA ARG A 75 -6.69 -4.23 -7.17
C ARG A 75 -6.22 -5.33 -6.23
N LEU A 76 -5.47 -4.98 -5.19
CA LEU A 76 -4.84 -5.94 -4.29
C LEU A 76 -5.68 -6.30 -3.06
N LEU A 77 -6.87 -5.73 -2.89
CA LEU A 77 -7.74 -6.04 -1.74
C LEU A 77 -8.11 -7.53 -1.66
N GLY A 78 -8.23 -8.19 -2.80
CA GLY A 78 -8.55 -9.61 -2.89
C GLY A 78 -7.34 -10.53 -2.96
N ASP A 79 -6.13 -10.00 -2.82
CA ASP A 79 -4.92 -10.80 -2.95
C ASP A 79 -4.85 -11.85 -1.83
N ALA A 80 -4.52 -13.09 -2.19
CA ALA A 80 -4.45 -14.20 -1.24
C ALA A 80 -3.21 -14.17 -0.36
N ASP A 81 -2.15 -13.47 -0.78
CA ASP A 81 -0.89 -13.44 -0.05
C ASP A 81 -0.98 -12.50 1.16
N PRO A 82 -0.70 -12.99 2.39
CA PRO A 82 -0.82 -12.15 3.59
C PRO A 82 0.18 -11.00 3.64
N TYR A 83 1.35 -11.13 3.03
CA TYR A 83 2.33 -10.04 3.00
C TYR A 83 1.96 -8.95 2.01
N VAL A 84 1.31 -9.31 0.91
CA VAL A 84 0.72 -8.35 -0.03
C VAL A 84 -0.38 -7.56 0.69
N GLN A 85 -1.25 -8.24 1.45
CA GLN A 85 -2.30 -7.59 2.25
C GLN A 85 -1.73 -6.63 3.29
N LYS A 86 -0.66 -7.03 3.98
CA LYS A 86 0.02 -6.14 4.93
C LYS A 86 0.60 -4.90 4.24
N GLY A 87 1.10 -5.05 3.02
CA GLY A 87 1.58 -3.91 2.22
C GLY A 87 0.46 -2.94 1.88
N VAL A 88 -0.72 -3.44 1.53
CA VAL A 88 -1.92 -2.62 1.29
C VAL A 88 -2.31 -1.86 2.55
N GLY A 89 -2.41 -2.57 3.69
CA GLY A 89 -2.73 -1.97 4.97
C GLY A 89 -1.74 -0.88 5.38
N TRP A 90 -0.46 -1.14 5.20
CA TRP A 90 0.59 -0.18 5.50
C TRP A 90 0.47 1.08 4.64
N MET A 91 0.26 0.91 3.34
CA MET A 91 0.08 2.06 2.43
C MET A 91 -1.14 2.90 2.84
N LEU A 92 -2.27 2.25 3.11
CA LEU A 92 -3.48 2.96 3.52
C LEU A 92 -3.29 3.67 4.87
N LYS A 93 -2.57 3.05 5.80
CA LYS A 93 -2.22 3.68 7.08
C LYS A 93 -1.41 4.95 6.89
N VAL A 94 -0.38 4.90 6.05
CA VAL A 94 0.45 6.08 5.75
C VAL A 94 -0.37 7.16 5.05
N LEU A 95 -1.16 6.77 4.04
CA LEU A 95 -2.04 7.71 3.33
C LEU A 95 -3.03 8.40 4.28
N SER A 96 -3.55 7.69 5.27
CA SER A 96 -4.53 8.26 6.20
C SER A 96 -3.98 9.45 7.01
N GLN A 97 -2.66 9.52 7.15
CA GLN A 97 -2.01 10.64 7.84
C GLN A 97 -1.94 11.91 7.00
N TYR A 98 -2.07 11.79 5.69
CA TYR A 98 -2.05 12.92 4.75
C TYR A 98 -3.42 13.21 4.16
N GLU A 99 -4.22 12.18 3.90
CA GLU A 99 -5.50 12.26 3.22
C GLU A 99 -6.55 11.42 3.95
N LEU A 100 -6.86 11.81 5.18
CA LEU A 100 -7.76 11.04 6.06
C LEU A 100 -9.12 10.80 5.41
N GLN A 101 -9.75 11.82 4.84
CA GLN A 101 -11.07 11.70 4.25
C GLN A 101 -11.06 10.78 3.03
N ALA A 102 -10.05 10.87 2.19
CA ALA A 102 -9.95 10.02 1.01
C ALA A 102 -9.78 8.54 1.38
N VAL A 103 -8.99 8.25 2.40
CA VAL A 103 -8.81 6.87 2.89
C VAL A 103 -10.09 6.38 3.56
N HIS A 104 -10.75 7.21 4.36
CA HIS A 104 -12.02 6.90 4.99
C HIS A 104 -13.06 6.50 3.93
N ASP A 105 -13.21 7.28 2.87
CA ASP A 105 -14.16 7.01 1.80
C ASP A 105 -13.81 5.73 1.03
N PHE A 106 -12.52 5.52 0.76
CA PHE A 106 -12.03 4.30 0.13
C PHE A 106 -12.40 3.06 0.95
N LEU A 107 -12.13 3.09 2.26
CA LEU A 107 -12.41 1.97 3.14
C LEU A 107 -13.91 1.69 3.24
N HIS A 108 -14.75 2.72 3.30
CA HIS A 108 -16.20 2.55 3.33
C HIS A 108 -16.73 1.94 2.04
N ARG A 109 -16.23 2.38 0.89
CA ARG A 109 -16.62 1.79 -0.41
C ARG A 109 -16.28 0.31 -0.51
N HIS A 110 -15.21 -0.12 0.11
CA HIS A 110 -14.70 -1.49 0.00
C HIS A 110 -14.88 -2.33 1.26
N LEU A 111 -15.70 -1.86 2.19
CA LEU A 111 -15.86 -2.50 3.51
C LEU A 111 -16.29 -3.97 3.40
N ALA A 112 -17.11 -4.31 2.42
CA ALA A 112 -17.55 -5.70 2.19
C ALA A 112 -16.46 -6.61 1.64
N ARG A 113 -15.45 -6.04 1.00
CA ARG A 113 -14.38 -6.79 0.32
C ARG A 113 -13.09 -6.87 1.11
N ILE A 114 -12.79 -5.83 1.89
CA ILE A 114 -11.51 -5.72 2.59
C ILE A 114 -11.40 -6.76 3.70
N LYS A 115 -10.25 -7.39 3.82
CA LYS A 115 -9.99 -8.33 4.92
C LYS A 115 -9.91 -7.55 6.23
N ARG A 116 -10.44 -8.16 7.30
CA ARG A 116 -10.49 -7.53 8.61
C ARG A 116 -9.12 -7.13 9.14
N SER A 117 -8.10 -7.97 8.92
CA SER A 117 -6.72 -7.67 9.31
C SER A 117 -6.15 -6.46 8.55
N THR A 118 -6.45 -6.36 7.26
CA THR A 118 -6.03 -5.22 6.43
C THR A 118 -6.70 -3.93 6.91
N LEU A 119 -8.00 -3.99 7.18
CA LEU A 119 -8.77 -2.86 7.70
C LEU A 119 -8.20 -2.36 9.03
N ARG A 120 -7.96 -3.26 9.97
CA ARG A 120 -7.40 -2.89 11.28
C ARG A 120 -6.06 -2.18 11.14
N TYR A 121 -5.21 -2.67 10.27
CA TYR A 121 -3.90 -2.07 10.02
C TYR A 121 -4.04 -0.68 9.40
N ALA A 122 -4.92 -0.55 8.41
CA ALA A 122 -5.14 0.71 7.71
C ALA A 122 -5.63 1.83 8.64
N ILE A 123 -6.51 1.52 9.60
CA ILE A 123 -7.11 2.52 10.48
C ILE A 123 -6.31 2.79 11.76
N GLU A 124 -5.20 2.11 11.96
CA GLU A 124 -4.44 2.12 13.22
C GLU A 124 -4.04 3.52 13.68
N LYS A 125 -3.77 4.44 12.76
CA LYS A 125 -3.37 5.82 13.06
C LYS A 125 -4.50 6.83 12.96
N MET A 126 -5.72 6.38 12.72
CA MET A 126 -6.89 7.25 12.68
C MET A 126 -7.37 7.60 14.09
N PRO A 127 -8.12 8.71 14.27
CA PRO A 127 -8.77 9.01 15.55
C PRO A 127 -9.68 7.86 16.00
N ARG A 128 -9.79 7.66 17.32
CA ARG A 128 -10.52 6.52 17.88
C ARG A 128 -12.01 6.47 17.50
N ASP A 129 -12.65 7.61 17.41
CA ASP A 129 -14.05 7.68 16.99
C ASP A 129 -14.22 7.22 15.54
N VAL A 130 -13.28 7.58 14.67
CA VAL A 130 -13.25 7.12 13.28
C VAL A 130 -13.00 5.62 13.22
N GLN A 131 -12.05 5.11 14.02
CA GLN A 131 -11.79 3.67 14.10
C GLN A 131 -13.02 2.89 14.49
N ARG A 132 -13.78 3.37 15.48
CA ARG A 132 -15.01 2.71 15.95
C ARG A 132 -16.06 2.62 14.87
N SER A 133 -16.16 3.63 14.01
CA SER A 133 -17.14 3.61 12.92
C SER A 133 -16.91 2.43 11.97
N PHE A 134 -15.65 2.04 11.76
CA PHE A 134 -15.32 0.88 10.94
C PHE A 134 -15.53 -0.45 11.65
N THR A 135 -15.16 -0.54 12.92
CA THR A 135 -15.29 -1.78 13.68
C THR A 135 -16.76 -2.12 13.98
N GLN A 136 -17.59 -1.13 14.25
CA GLN A 136 -19.02 -1.33 14.49
C GLN A 136 -19.75 -1.70 13.19
N ALA A 137 -19.41 -1.06 12.08
CA ALA A 137 -20.02 -1.34 10.78
C ALA A 137 -19.61 -2.71 10.25
N GLY A 138 -18.42 -3.21 10.62
CA GLY A 138 -17.90 -4.52 10.20
C GLY A 138 -18.30 -5.67 11.11
N ALA A 139 -19.04 -5.42 12.17
CA ALA A 139 -19.42 -6.45 13.13
C ALA A 139 -20.57 -7.35 12.64
#